data_4208858d4dc2bb9f330bb5404f8fa8eb
#
_entry.id   4208858d4dc2bb9f330bb5404f8fa8eb
#
_cell.length_a   1.000
_cell.length_b   1.000
_cell.length_c   1.000
_cell.angle_alpha   90.00
_cell.angle_beta   90.00
_cell.angle_gamma   90.00
#
_symmetry.space_group_name_H-M   'P 1'
#
loop_
_entity.id
_entity.type
_entity.pdbx_description
1 polymer ?
#
loop_
_entity_poly.entity_id
_entity_poly.type
_entity_poly.pdbx_seq_one_letter_code
_entity_poly.pdbx_strand_id
1 'polypeptide(L)'
;RDGIIAVAGDLDRTMGGTLLTVKNHSYVTSTASERFDPYHVNRRSVYLPITRSSVYDFFQAFDFADPSASNGERVATTVAPQALALLNSRLMEEKTLSWAKKLLARPGQTEPGRVEEIYRMALGRKPEPGELLRALRFVEQVRPGLSGDDKKKEAGSWQALCRVVLASSEFVHVD
;
A
#
# COMPACT_ATOMS: atom_id res chain seq x y z
N ARG A 1 2.43 2.74 -4.98
CA ARG A 1 2.81 2.95 -3.59
C ARG A 1 2.06 4.13 -2.97
N ASP A 2 2.15 5.31 -3.56
CA ASP A 2 1.54 6.52 -2.98
C ASP A 2 0.01 6.43 -2.93
N GLY A 3 -0.63 5.79 -3.90
CA GLY A 3 -2.07 5.52 -3.88
C GLY A 3 -2.48 4.66 -2.67
N ILE A 4 -1.74 3.57 -2.38
CA ILE A 4 -1.98 2.70 -1.22
C ILE A 4 -1.90 3.51 0.09
N ILE A 5 -0.85 4.33 0.24
CA ILE A 5 -0.64 5.14 1.44
C ILE A 5 -1.72 6.24 1.56
N ALA A 6 -2.12 6.83 0.42
CA ALA A 6 -3.15 7.87 0.38
C ALA A 6 -4.52 7.34 0.78
N VAL A 7 -4.92 6.18 0.24
CA VAL A 7 -6.20 5.51 0.58
C VAL A 7 -6.23 5.12 2.06
N ALA A 8 -5.11 4.65 2.60
CA ALA A 8 -4.99 4.38 4.04
C ALA A 8 -5.04 5.66 4.91
N GLY A 9 -5.02 6.85 4.31
CA GLY A 9 -5.03 8.13 5.03
C GLY A 9 -3.74 8.41 5.78
N ASP A 10 -2.61 7.84 5.32
CA ASP A 10 -1.31 7.97 5.96
C ASP A 10 -0.34 8.84 5.16
N LEU A 11 -0.68 9.26 3.92
CA LEU A 11 0.26 9.94 3.03
C LEU A 11 0.68 11.30 3.57
N ASP A 12 1.98 11.43 3.83
CA ASP A 12 2.62 12.72 4.12
C ASP A 12 2.86 13.48 2.81
N ARG A 13 2.13 14.59 2.66
CA ARG A 13 2.17 15.46 1.48
C ARG A 13 3.18 16.60 1.60
N THR A 14 3.97 16.65 2.66
CA THR A 14 5.00 17.67 2.85
C THR A 14 5.90 17.74 1.61
N MET A 15 6.11 18.93 1.10
CA MET A 15 6.94 19.17 -0.08
C MET A 15 8.38 19.51 0.32
N GLY A 16 9.33 19.17 -0.54
CA GLY A 16 10.74 19.49 -0.38
C GLY A 16 11.46 18.70 0.71
N GLY A 17 12.69 19.08 0.99
CA GLY A 17 13.56 18.38 1.91
C GLY A 17 14.18 17.10 1.35
N THR A 18 15.05 16.48 2.12
CA THR A 18 15.68 15.20 1.78
C THR A 18 15.46 14.18 2.88
N LEU A 19 15.36 12.92 2.50
CA LEU A 19 15.33 11.78 3.41
C LEU A 19 16.72 11.17 3.60
N LEU A 20 17.74 11.70 2.94
CA LEU A 20 19.12 11.29 3.14
C LEU A 20 19.62 11.81 4.48
N THR A 21 20.21 10.93 5.28
CA THR A 21 20.80 11.28 6.60
C THR A 21 22.23 11.79 6.49
N VAL A 22 22.87 11.61 5.33
CA VAL A 22 24.25 12.05 5.07
C VAL A 22 24.31 13.53 4.71
N LYS A 23 25.37 14.19 5.11
CA LYS A 23 25.63 15.59 4.76
C LYS A 23 25.72 15.74 3.23
N ASN A 24 25.24 16.88 2.71
CA ASN A 24 25.37 17.21 1.30
C ASN A 24 26.85 17.11 0.86
N HIS A 25 27.11 16.54 -0.32
CA HIS A 25 28.43 16.23 -0.85
C HIS A 25 29.26 15.18 -0.10
N SER A 26 28.70 14.47 0.87
CA SER A 26 29.40 13.33 1.47
C SER A 26 29.39 12.14 0.49
N TYR A 27 30.57 11.55 0.29
CA TYR A 27 30.68 10.30 -0.47
C TYR A 27 30.10 9.15 0.33
N VAL A 28 29.14 8.47 -0.25
CA VAL A 28 28.67 7.18 0.27
C VAL A 28 29.57 6.10 -0.35
N THR A 29 30.65 5.78 0.33
CA THR A 29 31.66 4.81 -0.17
C THR A 29 31.28 3.36 0.10
N SER A 30 30.31 3.10 0.97
CA SER A 30 29.86 1.74 1.28
C SER A 30 28.37 1.72 1.58
N THR A 31 27.63 0.91 0.87
CA THR A 31 26.22 0.59 1.12
C THR A 31 26.03 -0.34 2.32
N ALA A 32 27.11 -0.84 2.91
CA ALA A 32 27.07 -1.84 3.98
C ALA A 32 27.01 -1.26 5.39
N SER A 33 27.26 0.04 5.58
CA SER A 33 27.53 0.55 6.92
C SER A 33 26.35 1.14 7.67
N GLU A 34 25.25 1.47 7.03
CA GLU A 34 24.05 1.92 7.76
C GLU A 34 22.80 1.27 7.16
N ARG A 35 22.01 0.64 8.01
CA ARG A 35 20.67 0.16 7.69
C ARG A 35 19.75 1.37 7.47
N PHE A 36 20.01 2.10 6.41
CA PHE A 36 19.11 3.14 5.96
C PHE A 36 17.96 2.50 5.22
N ASP A 37 16.82 2.41 5.87
CA ASP A 37 15.59 1.95 5.23
C ASP A 37 14.63 3.13 5.07
N PRO A 38 14.83 3.96 4.03
CA PRO A 38 14.01 5.13 3.76
C PRO A 38 12.60 4.79 3.29
N TYR A 39 12.33 3.51 3.02
CA TYR A 39 11.14 3.09 2.29
C TYR A 39 9.91 2.89 3.18
N HIS A 40 10.10 2.82 4.51
CA HIS A 40 9.00 2.73 5.49
C HIS A 40 8.34 4.07 5.82
N VAL A 41 8.87 5.18 5.30
CA VAL A 41 8.28 6.50 5.51
C VAL A 41 7.01 6.67 4.66
N ASN A 42 6.10 7.50 5.15
CA ASN A 42 4.84 7.81 4.47
C ASN A 42 4.94 8.96 3.46
N ARG A 43 6.14 9.46 3.18
CA ARG A 43 6.39 10.52 2.19
C ARG A 43 6.07 10.03 0.77
N ARG A 44 5.73 10.97 -0.11
CA ARG A 44 5.53 10.67 -1.54
C ARG A 44 6.78 10.02 -2.13
N SER A 45 6.58 9.06 -3.01
CA SER A 45 7.64 8.26 -3.64
C SER A 45 8.70 9.13 -4.36
N VAL A 46 8.31 10.29 -4.86
CA VAL A 46 9.23 11.25 -5.52
C VAL A 46 10.34 11.77 -4.59
N TYR A 47 10.15 11.70 -3.27
CA TYR A 47 11.15 12.11 -2.27
C TYR A 47 12.00 10.96 -1.74
N LEU A 48 11.73 9.72 -2.16
CA LEU A 48 12.50 8.57 -1.72
C LEU A 48 13.85 8.54 -2.46
N PRO A 49 14.97 8.38 -1.73
CA PRO A 49 16.26 8.21 -2.37
C PRO A 49 16.33 6.89 -3.12
N ILE A 50 16.99 6.90 -4.28
CA ILE A 50 17.24 5.70 -5.07
C ILE A 50 18.68 5.29 -4.90
N THR A 51 18.88 4.10 -4.33
CA THR A 51 20.18 3.46 -4.27
C THR A 51 20.33 2.56 -5.50
N ARG A 52 21.27 2.89 -6.41
CA ARG A 52 21.42 2.17 -7.69
C ARG A 52 21.70 0.68 -7.53
N SER A 53 22.48 0.32 -6.52
CA SER A 53 22.83 -1.09 -6.22
C SER A 53 21.75 -1.86 -5.44
N SER A 54 20.72 -1.17 -4.93
CA SER A 54 19.64 -1.78 -4.12
C SER A 54 18.36 -0.97 -4.29
N VAL A 55 17.75 -1.11 -5.45
CA VAL A 55 16.47 -0.46 -5.73
C VAL A 55 15.39 -1.11 -4.87
N TYR A 56 14.48 -0.30 -4.35
CA TYR A 56 13.38 -0.76 -3.52
C TYR A 56 12.53 -1.82 -4.25
N ASP A 57 12.33 -2.99 -3.64
CA ASP A 57 11.65 -4.15 -4.25
C ASP A 57 10.27 -3.82 -4.82
N PHE A 58 9.52 -2.95 -4.14
CA PHE A 58 8.22 -2.51 -4.62
C PHE A 58 8.33 -1.70 -5.92
N PHE A 59 9.37 -0.88 -6.06
CA PHE A 59 9.62 -0.15 -7.31
C PHE A 59 10.03 -1.08 -8.43
N GLN A 60 10.89 -2.07 -8.14
CA GLN A 60 11.30 -3.08 -9.13
C GLN A 60 10.08 -3.89 -9.63
N ALA A 61 9.19 -4.29 -8.73
CA ALA A 61 7.98 -5.05 -9.10
C ALA A 61 7.04 -4.25 -10.03
N PHE A 62 7.07 -2.91 -9.97
CA PHE A 62 6.22 -2.02 -10.76
C PHE A 62 6.98 -1.24 -11.85
N ASP A 63 7.93 -1.90 -12.50
CA ASP A 63 8.63 -1.40 -13.70
C ASP A 63 9.31 -0.03 -13.49
N PHE A 64 9.93 0.16 -12.32
CA PHE A 64 10.75 1.35 -12.12
C PHE A 64 11.91 1.34 -13.10
N ALA A 65 12.18 2.48 -13.74
CA ALA A 65 13.28 2.59 -14.69
C ALA A 65 14.63 2.25 -14.02
N ASP A 66 15.46 1.47 -14.71
CA ASP A 66 16.81 1.14 -14.22
C ASP A 66 17.63 2.44 -14.03
N PRO A 67 18.04 2.76 -12.80
CA PRO A 67 18.78 4.00 -12.53
C PRO A 67 20.23 3.97 -13.07
N SER A 68 20.68 2.82 -13.58
CA SER A 68 22.02 2.63 -14.15
C SER A 68 22.06 2.78 -15.67
N ALA A 69 20.89 2.81 -16.32
CA ALA A 69 20.73 2.87 -17.76
C ALA A 69 19.97 4.12 -18.20
N SER A 70 20.26 4.63 -19.40
CA SER A 70 19.43 5.66 -20.02
C SER A 70 18.23 4.99 -20.68
N ASN A 71 17.03 5.21 -20.12
CA ASN A 71 15.79 4.67 -20.64
C ASN A 71 15.00 5.77 -21.33
N GLY A 72 14.75 5.63 -22.63
CA GLY A 72 13.94 6.58 -23.40
C GLY A 72 12.45 6.41 -23.14
N GLU A 73 11.99 5.20 -22.84
CA GLU A 73 10.61 4.88 -22.56
C GLU A 73 10.51 3.84 -21.45
N ARG A 74 9.49 4.00 -20.61
CA ARG A 74 9.24 3.06 -19.51
C ARG A 74 8.45 1.87 -20.04
N VAL A 75 8.97 0.66 -19.82
CA VAL A 75 8.24 -0.57 -20.13
C VAL A 75 7.13 -0.75 -19.10
N ALA A 76 5.92 -1.07 -19.56
CA ALA A 76 4.81 -1.45 -18.70
C ALA A 76 4.58 -2.96 -18.83
N THR A 77 4.71 -3.69 -17.73
CA THR A 77 4.46 -5.13 -17.69
C THR A 77 3.36 -5.45 -16.67
N THR A 78 2.63 -6.53 -16.91
CA THR A 78 1.70 -7.10 -15.94
C THR A 78 2.19 -8.51 -15.64
N VAL A 79 2.86 -8.68 -14.49
CA VAL A 79 3.53 -9.94 -14.16
C VAL A 79 3.21 -10.41 -12.74
N ALA A 80 3.39 -11.73 -12.52
CA ALA A 80 3.16 -12.36 -11.22
C ALA A 80 3.85 -11.67 -10.03
N PRO A 81 5.08 -11.13 -10.13
CA PRO A 81 5.70 -10.37 -9.04
C PRO A 81 4.90 -9.17 -8.55
N GLN A 82 4.15 -8.47 -9.42
CA GLN A 82 3.29 -7.35 -9.02
C GLN A 82 2.15 -7.82 -8.12
N ALA A 83 1.48 -8.91 -8.50
CA ALA A 83 0.42 -9.49 -7.66
C ALA A 83 0.96 -9.97 -6.31
N LEU A 84 2.14 -10.60 -6.29
CA LEU A 84 2.80 -11.02 -5.05
C LEU A 84 3.18 -9.82 -4.16
N ALA A 85 3.68 -8.74 -4.74
CA ALA A 85 4.01 -7.52 -4.01
C ALA A 85 2.76 -6.89 -3.38
N LEU A 86 1.63 -6.85 -4.10
CA LEU A 86 0.35 -6.33 -3.59
C LEU A 86 -0.26 -7.23 -2.50
N LEU A 87 -0.03 -8.54 -2.55
CA LEU A 87 -0.60 -9.45 -1.55
C LEU A 87 0.27 -9.58 -0.30
N ASN A 88 1.61 -9.56 -0.44
CA ASN A 88 2.53 -9.98 0.61
C ASN A 88 3.52 -8.91 1.08
N SER A 89 3.57 -7.71 0.45
CA SER A 89 4.52 -6.71 0.88
C SER A 89 4.17 -6.14 2.27
N ARG A 90 5.22 -5.83 3.04
CA ARG A 90 5.08 -5.15 4.33
C ARG A 90 4.31 -3.84 4.22
N LEU A 91 4.48 -3.11 3.12
CA LEU A 91 3.70 -1.90 2.83
C LEU A 91 2.20 -2.18 2.84
N MET A 92 1.77 -3.22 2.12
CA MET A 92 0.35 -3.61 2.07
C MET A 92 -0.16 -4.05 3.43
N GLU A 93 0.62 -4.85 4.16
CA GLU A 93 0.24 -5.30 5.49
C GLU A 93 0.02 -4.13 6.46
N GLU A 94 1.00 -3.23 6.57
CA GLU A 94 0.93 -2.08 7.48
C GLU A 94 -0.19 -1.10 7.09
N LYS A 95 -0.33 -0.80 5.80
CA LYS A 95 -1.30 0.22 5.35
C LYS A 95 -2.74 -0.29 5.37
N THR A 96 -2.97 -1.54 5.00
CA THR A 96 -4.32 -2.13 5.12
C THR A 96 -4.76 -2.28 6.57
N LEU A 97 -3.83 -2.62 7.50
CA LEU A 97 -4.14 -2.66 8.92
C LEU A 97 -4.44 -1.25 9.50
N SER A 98 -3.63 -0.25 9.14
CA SER A 98 -3.87 1.15 9.52
C SER A 98 -5.24 1.61 9.04
N TRP A 99 -5.58 1.33 7.79
CA TRP A 99 -6.86 1.70 7.20
C TRP A 99 -8.04 1.00 7.88
N ALA A 100 -7.97 -0.32 8.08
CA ALA A 100 -9.00 -1.09 8.78
C ALA A 100 -9.26 -0.56 10.19
N LYS A 101 -8.21 -0.23 10.95
CA LYS A 101 -8.35 0.38 12.29
C LYS A 101 -9.05 1.73 12.23
N LYS A 102 -8.75 2.58 11.26
CA LYS A 102 -9.40 3.88 11.07
C LYS A 102 -10.88 3.73 10.71
N LEU A 103 -11.24 2.77 9.85
CA LEU A 103 -12.63 2.45 9.54
C LEU A 103 -13.41 2.00 10.78
N LEU A 104 -12.81 1.12 11.57
CA LEU A 104 -13.43 0.61 12.81
C LEU A 104 -13.56 1.67 13.92
N ALA A 105 -12.66 2.64 13.95
CA ALA A 105 -12.68 3.72 14.93
C ALA A 105 -13.80 4.75 14.71
N ARG A 106 -14.48 4.73 13.56
CA ARG A 106 -15.55 5.68 13.26
C ARG A 106 -16.84 5.31 13.99
N PRO A 107 -17.35 6.18 14.87
CA PRO A 107 -18.57 5.89 15.61
C PRO A 107 -19.79 5.87 14.69
N GLY A 108 -20.74 4.97 14.96
CA GLY A 108 -22.04 4.93 14.28
C GLY A 108 -22.01 4.38 12.84
N GLN A 109 -20.86 3.95 12.34
CA GLN A 109 -20.76 3.41 10.99
C GLN A 109 -21.18 1.93 10.95
N THR A 110 -22.12 1.61 10.08
CA THR A 110 -22.59 0.23 9.84
C THR A 110 -21.58 -0.55 8.98
N GLU A 111 -21.62 -1.88 9.03
CA GLU A 111 -20.77 -2.73 8.16
C GLU A 111 -20.97 -2.43 6.66
N PRO A 112 -22.23 -2.31 6.12
CA PRO A 112 -22.42 -1.84 4.75
C PRO A 112 -21.80 -0.48 4.46
N GLY A 113 -21.91 0.47 5.40
CA GLY A 113 -21.32 1.79 5.27
C GLY A 113 -19.79 1.77 5.20
N ARG A 114 -19.14 0.86 5.95
CA ARG A 114 -17.68 0.64 5.85
C ARG A 114 -17.28 0.09 4.50
N VAL A 115 -18.04 -0.86 3.94
CA VAL A 115 -17.77 -1.38 2.58
C VAL A 115 -17.93 -0.27 1.55
N GLU A 116 -19.00 0.53 1.61
CA GLU A 116 -19.17 1.68 0.70
C GLU A 116 -18.01 2.65 0.78
N GLU A 117 -17.50 2.91 1.98
CA GLU A 117 -16.35 3.78 2.16
C GLU A 117 -15.07 3.20 1.56
N ILE A 118 -14.81 1.89 1.75
CA ILE A 118 -13.67 1.21 1.14
C ILE A 118 -13.70 1.39 -0.38
N TYR A 119 -14.82 1.12 -1.02
CA TYR A 119 -14.97 1.26 -2.47
C TYR A 119 -14.82 2.71 -2.93
N ARG A 120 -15.42 3.65 -2.21
CA ARG A 120 -15.32 5.09 -2.57
C ARG A 120 -13.89 5.61 -2.45
N MET A 121 -13.16 5.22 -1.41
CA MET A 121 -11.78 5.68 -1.20
C MET A 121 -10.79 5.04 -2.16
N ALA A 122 -10.95 3.75 -2.44
CA ALA A 122 -10.01 3.01 -3.29
C ALA A 122 -10.36 3.13 -4.78
N LEU A 123 -11.63 3.02 -5.14
CA LEU A 123 -12.09 2.90 -6.52
C LEU A 123 -12.89 4.11 -7.02
N GLY A 124 -13.12 5.12 -6.17
CA GLY A 124 -13.85 6.34 -6.54
C GLY A 124 -15.34 6.15 -6.78
N ARG A 125 -15.90 4.96 -6.56
CA ARG A 125 -17.31 4.62 -6.80
C ARG A 125 -17.94 3.91 -5.62
N LYS A 126 -19.26 3.76 -5.64
CA LYS A 126 -19.96 2.86 -4.70
C LYS A 126 -19.88 1.41 -5.19
N PRO A 127 -19.92 0.43 -4.26
CA PRO A 127 -20.06 -0.96 -4.64
C PRO A 127 -21.43 -1.22 -5.27
N GLU A 128 -21.47 -2.12 -6.24
CA GLU A 128 -22.73 -2.68 -6.72
C GLU A 128 -23.38 -3.56 -5.63
N PRO A 129 -24.71 -3.80 -5.68
CA PRO A 129 -25.38 -4.63 -4.66
C PRO A 129 -24.75 -6.01 -4.48
N GLY A 130 -24.31 -6.64 -5.58
CA GLY A 130 -23.63 -7.93 -5.56
C GLY A 130 -22.22 -7.86 -4.94
N GLU A 131 -21.48 -6.77 -5.17
CA GLU A 131 -20.16 -6.53 -4.56
C GLU A 131 -20.29 -6.30 -3.07
N LEU A 132 -21.25 -5.47 -2.65
CA LEU A 132 -21.55 -5.23 -1.25
C LEU A 132 -21.80 -6.53 -0.49
N LEU A 133 -22.66 -7.38 -1.04
CA LEU A 133 -23.00 -8.66 -0.42
C LEU A 133 -21.79 -9.60 -0.33
N ARG A 134 -20.99 -9.68 -1.41
CA ARG A 134 -19.77 -10.50 -1.41
C ARG A 134 -18.75 -9.99 -0.40
N ALA A 135 -18.54 -8.67 -0.29
CA ALA A 135 -17.63 -8.06 0.66
C ALA A 135 -18.01 -8.34 2.11
N LEU A 136 -19.30 -8.21 2.46
CA LEU A 136 -19.80 -8.53 3.81
C LEU A 136 -19.62 -10.00 4.16
N ARG A 137 -19.99 -10.91 3.25
CA ARG A 137 -19.78 -12.35 3.43
C ARG A 137 -18.29 -12.69 3.58
N PHE A 138 -17.43 -12.06 2.81
CA PHE A 138 -15.98 -12.28 2.91
C PHE A 138 -15.45 -11.90 4.29
N VAL A 139 -15.80 -10.73 4.82
CA VAL A 139 -15.41 -10.29 6.17
C VAL A 139 -15.88 -11.28 7.24
N GLU A 140 -17.11 -11.75 7.14
CA GLU A 140 -17.70 -12.74 8.05
C GLU A 140 -16.96 -14.09 7.97
N GLN A 141 -16.69 -14.59 6.77
CA GLN A 141 -16.02 -15.88 6.55
C GLN A 141 -14.55 -15.90 7.00
N VAL A 142 -13.83 -14.79 6.85
CA VAL A 142 -12.42 -14.70 7.24
C VAL A 142 -12.24 -14.61 8.75
N ARG A 143 -13.14 -13.95 9.45
CA ARG A 143 -13.05 -13.66 10.89
C ARG A 143 -12.77 -14.88 11.77
N PRO A 144 -13.43 -16.05 11.63
CA PRO A 144 -13.19 -17.21 12.48
C PRO A 144 -11.79 -17.83 12.32
N GLY A 145 -11.20 -17.72 11.12
CA GLY A 145 -9.86 -18.28 10.83
C GLY A 145 -8.70 -17.46 11.40
N LEU A 146 -8.97 -16.26 11.93
CA LEU A 146 -7.93 -15.37 12.44
C LEU A 146 -7.61 -15.66 13.90
N SER A 147 -6.34 -15.44 14.27
CA SER A 147 -5.86 -15.61 15.65
C SER A 147 -6.01 -14.32 16.46
N GLY A 148 -6.20 -14.46 17.77
CA GLY A 148 -6.26 -13.34 18.71
C GLY A 148 -7.64 -13.15 19.35
N ASP A 149 -7.82 -12.04 20.05
CA ASP A 149 -9.08 -11.60 20.63
C ASP A 149 -10.07 -11.11 19.57
N ASP A 150 -11.32 -10.89 19.95
CA ASP A 150 -12.38 -10.49 19.02
C ASP A 150 -12.06 -9.18 18.28
N LYS A 151 -11.42 -8.23 18.95
CA LYS A 151 -11.02 -6.96 18.33
C LYS A 151 -9.94 -7.15 17.26
N LYS A 152 -8.98 -8.04 17.52
CA LYS A 152 -7.91 -8.37 16.55
C LYS A 152 -8.50 -9.12 15.36
N LYS A 153 -9.40 -10.08 15.61
CA LYS A 153 -10.10 -10.81 14.54
C LYS A 153 -10.96 -9.88 13.69
N GLU A 154 -11.67 -8.95 14.32
CA GLU A 154 -12.43 -7.93 13.59
C GLU A 154 -11.51 -7.07 12.72
N ALA A 155 -10.45 -6.48 13.30
CA ALA A 155 -9.51 -5.67 12.55
C ALA A 155 -8.84 -6.46 11.41
N GLY A 156 -8.48 -7.72 11.64
CA GLY A 156 -7.88 -8.59 10.62
C GLY A 156 -8.83 -8.93 9.47
N SER A 157 -10.13 -9.15 9.75
CA SER A 157 -11.11 -9.42 8.69
C SER A 157 -11.35 -8.21 7.79
N TRP A 158 -11.44 -7.01 8.36
CA TRP A 158 -11.52 -5.76 7.59
C TRP A 158 -10.21 -5.43 6.86
N GLN A 159 -9.05 -5.72 7.47
CA GLN A 159 -7.75 -5.63 6.81
C GLN A 159 -7.68 -6.51 5.56
N ALA A 160 -8.18 -7.75 5.65
CA ALA A 160 -8.22 -8.66 4.52
C ALA A 160 -9.06 -8.10 3.37
N LEU A 161 -10.25 -7.52 3.65
CA LEU A 161 -11.07 -6.86 2.63
C LEU A 161 -10.35 -5.66 2.00
N CYS A 162 -9.74 -4.79 2.81
CA CYS A 162 -8.95 -3.66 2.32
C CYS A 162 -7.83 -4.13 1.37
N ARG A 163 -7.14 -5.23 1.72
CA ARG A 163 -6.09 -5.82 0.89
C ARG A 163 -6.63 -6.33 -0.45
N VAL A 164 -7.75 -7.04 -0.45
CA VAL A 164 -8.39 -7.53 -1.68
C VAL A 164 -8.73 -6.38 -2.62
N VAL A 165 -9.32 -5.30 -2.10
CA VAL A 165 -9.70 -4.15 -2.91
C VAL A 165 -8.49 -3.43 -3.47
N LEU A 166 -7.42 -3.19 -2.67
CA LEU A 166 -6.18 -2.56 -3.13
C LEU A 166 -5.36 -3.43 -4.07
N ALA A 167 -5.55 -4.75 -4.05
CA ALA A 167 -4.91 -5.68 -4.98
C ALA A 167 -5.75 -5.95 -6.25
N SER A 168 -6.94 -5.36 -6.36
CA SER A 168 -7.80 -5.52 -7.54
C SER A 168 -7.21 -4.82 -8.78
N SER A 169 -7.51 -5.36 -9.95
CA SER A 169 -7.11 -4.74 -11.21
C SER A 169 -7.68 -3.33 -11.35
N GLU A 170 -8.88 -3.08 -10.86
CA GLU A 170 -9.54 -1.77 -10.90
C GLU A 170 -8.78 -0.70 -10.08
N PHE A 171 -8.10 -1.09 -9.00
CA PHE A 171 -7.27 -0.16 -8.25
C PHE A 171 -5.90 0.08 -8.90
N VAL A 172 -5.34 -0.95 -9.53
CA VAL A 172 -3.97 -0.92 -10.07
C VAL A 172 -3.92 -0.27 -11.46
N HIS A 173 -4.94 -0.50 -12.28
CA HIS A 173 -5.02 0.03 -13.63
C HIS A 173 -6.05 1.16 -13.66
N VAL A 174 -5.59 2.34 -14.06
CA VAL A 174 -6.46 3.50 -14.30
C VAL A 174 -6.65 3.59 -15.80
N ASP A 175 -7.89 3.39 -16.27
CA ASP A 175 -8.28 3.57 -17.67
C ASP A 175 -8.43 5.05 -18.03
#